data_da98db9581108f387f55fd958aae538d
#
_entry.id   da98db9581108f387f55fd958aae538d
#
_cell.length_a   1.000
_cell.length_b   1.000
_cell.length_c   1.000
_cell.angle_alpha   90.00
_cell.angle_beta   90.00
_cell.angle_gamma   90.00
#
_symmetry.space_group_name_H-M   'P 1'
#
loop_
_entity.id
_entity.type
_entity.pdbx_description
1 polymer ?
#
loop_
_entity_poly.entity_id
_entity_poly.type
_entity_poly.pdbx_seq_one_letter_code
_entity_poly.pdbx_strand_id
1 'polypeptide(L)'
;MDDVAYDETGKVDMHGIYDRDAPLAYFTTLKELDYMIPQNAQPMFSRLIAARRRMSGRRKLKIVDIGCSYGVNAAILKHGLSMSQLYRFYRGGVAKHRDALVARDRALYSVPADENIEFVGLDQARHAIDYAVDAGVLDAGVVTNLEECEPGPEDRAALAGSDLIISTGCFGYVTETSLERLLDAAGGSAPWMAHFVLRMFDFGEAEAMLSRRGYVTEKADGLFIQRRFASEEERASVFSNLAERGLTPTAQEEDGWYVAELYVARPQAQARALPLPALIDGGPAAKN
;
A
#
# COMPACT_ATOMS: atom_id res chain seq x y z
N MET A 1 -17.75 -27.87 2.79
CA MET A 1 -17.64 -26.44 2.47
C MET A 1 -17.15 -25.83 3.76
N ASP A 2 -15.89 -25.43 3.79
CA ASP A 2 -15.35 -24.77 4.98
C ASP A 2 -16.09 -23.44 5.11
N ASP A 3 -16.57 -23.12 6.30
CA ASP A 3 -17.24 -21.86 6.60
C ASP A 3 -16.29 -20.71 6.30
N VAL A 4 -16.56 -19.98 5.23
CA VAL A 4 -15.79 -18.79 4.85
C VAL A 4 -16.16 -17.69 5.84
N ALA A 5 -15.22 -17.30 6.70
CA ALA A 5 -15.41 -16.18 7.63
C ALA A 5 -15.28 -14.85 6.86
N TYR A 6 -16.08 -13.86 7.26
CA TYR A 6 -16.01 -12.49 6.74
C TYR A 6 -15.59 -11.55 7.87
N ASP A 7 -14.81 -10.54 7.52
CA ASP A 7 -14.44 -9.47 8.43
C ASP A 7 -15.56 -8.42 8.57
N GLU A 8 -15.35 -7.43 9.43
CA GLU A 8 -16.34 -6.38 9.72
C GLU A 8 -16.66 -5.50 8.48
N THR A 9 -15.81 -5.51 7.46
CA THR A 9 -16.01 -4.76 6.21
C THR A 9 -16.77 -5.57 5.15
N GLY A 10 -17.10 -6.84 5.44
CA GLY A 10 -17.75 -7.77 4.52
C GLY A 10 -16.81 -8.41 3.51
N LYS A 11 -15.50 -8.28 3.68
CA LYS A 11 -14.51 -9.03 2.91
C LYS A 11 -14.27 -10.40 3.53
N VAL A 12 -13.86 -11.35 2.72
CA VAL A 12 -13.39 -12.64 3.25
C VAL A 12 -12.23 -12.42 4.20
N ASP A 13 -12.36 -12.97 5.42
CA ASP A 13 -11.31 -12.90 6.43
C ASP A 13 -10.08 -13.68 5.97
N MET A 14 -9.01 -12.93 5.70
CA MET A 14 -7.72 -13.45 5.29
C MET A 14 -6.64 -13.28 6.36
N HIS A 15 -6.99 -12.93 7.60
CA HIS A 15 -6.02 -12.74 8.69
C HIS A 15 -5.02 -13.90 8.80
N GLY A 16 -5.50 -15.13 8.57
CA GLY A 16 -4.66 -16.32 8.60
C GLY A 16 -3.52 -16.39 7.58
N ILE A 17 -3.47 -15.50 6.58
CA ILE A 17 -2.37 -15.46 5.60
C ILE A 17 -1.46 -14.23 5.76
N TYR A 18 -1.94 -13.16 6.42
CA TYR A 18 -1.20 -11.90 6.54
C TYR A 18 -0.17 -11.89 7.64
N ASP A 19 -0.32 -12.69 8.70
CA ASP A 19 0.60 -12.71 9.85
C ASP A 19 1.16 -14.11 10.10
N ARG A 20 1.97 -14.62 9.14
CA ARG A 20 2.70 -15.88 9.24
C ARG A 20 4.19 -15.66 9.22
N ASP A 21 4.94 -16.62 9.78
CA ASP A 21 6.42 -16.60 9.80
C ASP A 21 7.08 -16.53 8.40
N ALA A 22 6.29 -16.74 7.33
CA ALA A 22 6.78 -16.71 5.96
C ALA A 22 5.66 -16.40 4.96
N PRO A 23 5.98 -15.75 3.81
CA PRO A 23 5.00 -15.19 2.88
C PRO A 23 4.36 -16.20 1.93
N LEU A 24 4.64 -17.50 2.07
CA LEU A 24 4.18 -18.53 1.12
C LEU A 24 2.65 -18.58 0.99
N ALA A 25 1.95 -18.63 2.12
CA ALA A 25 0.49 -18.64 2.13
C ALA A 25 -0.08 -17.36 1.52
N TYR A 26 0.50 -16.21 1.85
CA TYR A 26 0.14 -14.92 1.27
C TYR A 26 0.18 -14.94 -0.26
N PHE A 27 1.34 -15.27 -0.84
CA PHE A 27 1.48 -15.27 -2.30
C PHE A 27 0.67 -16.37 -2.99
N THR A 28 0.47 -17.54 -2.35
CA THR A 28 -0.32 -18.61 -2.94
C THR A 28 -1.79 -18.24 -3.00
N THR A 29 -2.38 -17.82 -1.88
CA THR A 29 -3.79 -17.47 -1.80
C THR A 29 -4.13 -16.23 -2.65
N LEU A 30 -3.33 -15.17 -2.54
CA LEU A 30 -3.59 -13.95 -3.31
C LEU A 30 -3.41 -14.14 -4.81
N LYS A 31 -2.58 -15.09 -5.23
CA LYS A 31 -2.48 -15.45 -6.65
C LYS A 31 -3.76 -16.09 -7.18
N GLU A 32 -4.44 -16.92 -6.40
CA GLU A 32 -5.71 -17.53 -6.79
C GLU A 32 -6.82 -16.50 -6.99
N LEU A 33 -6.70 -15.35 -6.33
CA LEU A 33 -7.59 -14.21 -6.47
C LEU A 33 -7.09 -13.16 -7.48
N ASP A 34 -6.08 -13.43 -8.24
CA ASP A 34 -5.47 -12.48 -9.19
C ASP A 34 -5.14 -11.11 -8.55
N TYR A 35 -4.64 -11.11 -7.30
CA TYR A 35 -4.28 -9.87 -6.61
C TYR A 35 -3.16 -9.14 -7.32
N MET A 36 -3.42 -7.89 -7.73
CA MET A 36 -2.51 -7.14 -8.59
C MET A 36 -2.41 -5.64 -8.27
N ILE A 37 -3.08 -5.14 -7.25
CA ILE A 37 -3.10 -3.70 -6.99
C ILE A 37 -1.69 -3.10 -6.80
N PRO A 38 -0.70 -3.74 -6.15
CA PRO A 38 0.64 -3.17 -6.06
C PRO A 38 1.29 -2.98 -7.44
N GLN A 39 1.04 -3.90 -8.39
CA GLN A 39 1.53 -3.77 -9.77
C GLN A 39 0.82 -2.66 -10.52
N ASN A 40 -0.50 -2.53 -10.35
CA ASN A 40 -1.29 -1.48 -10.99
C ASN A 40 -0.98 -0.09 -10.41
N ALA A 41 -0.58 -0.02 -9.14
CA ALA A 41 -0.18 1.20 -8.45
C ALA A 41 1.23 1.67 -8.83
N GLN A 42 2.11 0.75 -9.22
CA GLN A 42 3.53 1.01 -9.49
C GLN A 42 3.78 2.20 -10.44
N PRO A 43 3.10 2.38 -11.58
CA PRO A 43 3.34 3.51 -12.46
C PRO A 43 3.03 4.85 -11.79
N MET A 44 1.96 4.91 -10.97
CA MET A 44 1.56 6.13 -10.26
C MET A 44 2.55 6.47 -9.15
N PHE A 45 2.91 5.49 -8.31
CA PHE A 45 3.90 5.69 -7.27
C PHE A 45 5.26 6.09 -7.84
N SER A 46 5.71 5.48 -8.94
CA SER A 46 6.97 5.84 -9.59
C SER A 46 6.99 7.29 -10.07
N ARG A 47 5.88 7.79 -10.63
CA ARG A 47 5.73 9.19 -11.04
C ARG A 47 5.76 10.14 -9.84
N LEU A 48 5.07 9.80 -8.75
CA LEU A 48 5.06 10.57 -7.50
C LEU A 48 6.47 10.63 -6.88
N ILE A 49 7.19 9.51 -6.82
CA ILE A 49 8.57 9.44 -6.34
C ILE A 49 9.47 10.36 -7.18
N ALA A 50 9.41 10.26 -8.50
CA ALA A 50 10.20 11.10 -9.39
C ALA A 50 9.87 12.60 -9.25
N ALA A 51 8.60 12.94 -9.12
CA ALA A 51 8.16 14.32 -8.91
C ALA A 51 8.59 14.85 -7.53
N ARG A 52 8.45 14.05 -6.47
CA ARG A 52 8.87 14.42 -5.13
C ARG A 52 10.39 14.68 -5.06
N ARG A 53 11.20 13.84 -5.72
CA ARG A 53 12.65 14.06 -5.85
C ARG A 53 12.96 15.40 -6.51
N ARG A 54 12.32 15.69 -7.64
CA ARG A 54 12.53 16.97 -8.35
C ARG A 54 12.14 18.18 -7.50
N MET A 55 11.00 18.12 -6.81
CA MET A 55 10.53 19.23 -6.00
C MET A 55 11.33 19.45 -4.72
N SER A 56 11.77 18.39 -4.07
CA SER A 56 12.53 18.48 -2.82
C SER A 56 14.02 18.73 -3.03
N GLY A 57 14.55 18.46 -4.22
CA GLY A 57 15.98 18.43 -4.51
C GLY A 57 16.73 17.28 -3.81
N ARG A 58 16.02 16.41 -3.12
CA ARG A 58 16.61 15.27 -2.38
C ARG A 58 16.71 14.05 -3.29
N ARG A 59 17.90 13.44 -3.31
CA ARG A 59 18.12 12.20 -4.05
C ARG A 59 17.45 11.01 -3.34
N LYS A 60 17.73 10.84 -2.04
CA LYS A 60 17.15 9.77 -1.22
C LYS A 60 15.82 10.21 -0.64
N LEU A 61 14.79 9.39 -0.80
CA LEU A 61 13.46 9.58 -0.24
C LEU A 61 13.13 8.46 0.75
N LYS A 62 12.44 8.83 1.83
CA LYS A 62 11.82 7.89 2.76
C LYS A 62 10.35 7.69 2.40
N ILE A 63 9.97 6.45 2.13
CA ILE A 63 8.61 6.03 1.79
C ILE A 63 8.06 5.18 2.93
N VAL A 64 6.87 5.52 3.42
CA VAL A 64 6.12 4.72 4.39
C VAL A 64 4.98 4.02 3.66
N ASP A 65 4.90 2.70 3.79
CA ASP A 65 3.84 1.87 3.20
C ASP A 65 2.91 1.37 4.30
N ILE A 66 1.65 1.83 4.29
CA ILE A 66 0.64 1.44 5.27
C ILE A 66 -0.06 0.17 4.83
N GLY A 67 -0.18 -0.80 5.74
CA GLY A 67 -0.75 -2.12 5.43
C GLY A 67 0.18 -2.89 4.49
N CYS A 68 1.49 -2.78 4.70
CA CYS A 68 2.51 -3.28 3.78
C CYS A 68 2.65 -4.80 3.76
N SER A 69 2.15 -5.51 4.79
CA SER A 69 2.31 -6.96 4.98
C SER A 69 3.79 -7.37 4.77
N TYR A 70 4.08 -8.27 3.85
CA TYR A 70 5.45 -8.72 3.53
C TYR A 70 6.24 -7.76 2.62
N GLY A 71 5.86 -6.48 2.51
CA GLY A 71 6.60 -5.45 1.78
C GLY A 71 6.48 -5.52 0.25
N VAL A 72 5.30 -5.87 -0.27
CA VAL A 72 5.09 -6.06 -1.73
C VAL A 72 5.36 -4.78 -2.53
N ASN A 73 4.91 -3.62 -2.04
CA ASN A 73 5.20 -2.34 -2.72
C ASN A 73 6.71 -2.03 -2.72
N ALA A 74 7.42 -2.36 -1.63
CA ALA A 74 8.89 -2.22 -1.57
C ALA A 74 9.57 -3.16 -2.56
N ALA A 75 9.15 -4.42 -2.66
CA ALA A 75 9.67 -5.37 -3.63
C ALA A 75 9.54 -4.86 -5.07
N ILE A 76 8.43 -4.17 -5.39
CA ILE A 76 8.18 -3.60 -6.72
C ILE A 76 8.94 -2.29 -6.93
N LEU A 77 8.82 -1.33 -6.01
CA LEU A 77 9.31 0.04 -6.21
C LEU A 77 10.82 0.18 -5.95
N LYS A 78 11.33 -0.49 -4.92
CA LYS A 78 12.75 -0.42 -4.52
C LYS A 78 13.58 -1.49 -5.20
N HIS A 79 13.06 -2.73 -5.29
CA HIS A 79 13.82 -3.87 -5.82
C HIS A 79 13.51 -4.19 -7.29
N GLY A 80 12.54 -3.48 -7.92
CA GLY A 80 12.27 -3.58 -9.35
C GLY A 80 11.59 -4.89 -9.78
N LEU A 81 10.99 -5.62 -8.85
CA LEU A 81 10.27 -6.86 -9.13
C LEU A 81 8.85 -6.59 -9.61
N SER A 82 8.26 -7.54 -10.31
CA SER A 82 6.84 -7.53 -10.65
C SER A 82 6.07 -8.55 -9.83
N MET A 83 4.73 -8.37 -9.70
CA MET A 83 3.86 -9.37 -9.06
C MET A 83 4.04 -10.75 -9.68
N SER A 84 4.16 -10.85 -11.00
CA SER A 84 4.37 -12.13 -11.67
C SER A 84 5.71 -12.78 -11.35
N GLN A 85 6.78 -12.00 -11.08
CA GLN A 85 8.05 -12.52 -10.60
C GLN A 85 7.94 -13.01 -9.15
N LEU A 86 7.28 -12.23 -8.28
CA LEU A 86 7.02 -12.63 -6.90
C LEU A 86 6.19 -13.93 -6.83
N TYR A 87 5.10 -14.02 -7.58
CA TYR A 87 4.31 -15.25 -7.66
C TYR A 87 5.09 -16.45 -8.15
N ARG A 88 5.98 -16.30 -9.13
CA ARG A 88 6.86 -17.38 -9.58
C ARG A 88 7.88 -17.77 -8.52
N PHE A 89 8.45 -16.79 -7.84
CA PHE A 89 9.46 -16.98 -6.82
C PHE A 89 8.93 -17.76 -5.60
N TYR A 90 7.70 -17.47 -5.19
CA TYR A 90 7.04 -18.15 -4.08
C TYR A 90 6.21 -19.39 -4.50
N ARG A 91 6.25 -19.76 -5.78
CA ARG A 91 5.52 -20.94 -6.30
C ARG A 91 6.30 -22.23 -6.05
N GLY A 92 5.80 -23.07 -5.15
CA GLY A 92 6.20 -24.49 -5.01
C GLY A 92 7.55 -24.73 -4.32
N GLY A 93 7.68 -25.91 -3.69
CA GLY A 93 8.91 -26.61 -3.32
C GLY A 93 9.94 -25.87 -2.45
N VAL A 94 9.54 -24.88 -1.69
CA VAL A 94 10.46 -24.02 -0.97
C VAL A 94 10.82 -24.60 0.40
N ALA A 95 11.99 -24.19 0.91
CA ALA A 95 12.47 -24.55 2.24
C ALA A 95 11.34 -24.44 3.30
N LYS A 96 11.25 -25.46 4.16
CA LYS A 96 10.17 -25.54 5.16
C LYS A 96 10.42 -24.68 6.40
N HIS A 97 11.61 -24.08 6.51
CA HIS A 97 12.03 -23.32 7.71
C HIS A 97 12.22 -21.85 7.36
N ARG A 98 11.72 -20.96 8.23
CA ARG A 98 11.78 -19.51 8.11
C ARG A 98 13.19 -19.00 7.76
N ASP A 99 14.22 -19.45 8.49
CA ASP A 99 15.58 -18.97 8.30
C ASP A 99 16.15 -19.26 6.90
N ALA A 100 15.83 -20.43 6.35
CA ALA A 100 16.24 -20.78 4.99
C ALA A 100 15.51 -19.95 3.94
N LEU A 101 14.25 -19.60 4.18
CA LEU A 101 13.48 -18.68 3.33
C LEU A 101 14.04 -17.26 3.41
N VAL A 102 14.29 -16.76 4.59
CA VAL A 102 14.91 -15.44 4.81
C VAL A 102 16.28 -15.36 4.11
N ALA A 103 17.14 -16.38 4.26
CA ALA A 103 18.44 -16.41 3.60
C ALA A 103 18.33 -16.39 2.06
N ARG A 104 17.38 -17.13 1.51
CA ARG A 104 17.09 -17.14 0.07
C ARG A 104 16.59 -15.77 -0.39
N ASP A 105 15.65 -15.16 0.36
CA ASP A 105 15.02 -13.91 -0.01
C ASP A 105 16.00 -12.74 0.14
N ARG A 106 16.91 -12.77 1.11
CA ARG A 106 18.03 -11.81 1.19
C ARG A 106 18.87 -11.79 -0.09
N ALA A 107 19.10 -12.94 -0.71
CA ALA A 107 19.82 -12.98 -1.98
C ALA A 107 19.03 -12.31 -3.11
N LEU A 108 17.68 -12.44 -3.12
CA LEU A 108 16.81 -11.76 -4.08
C LEU A 108 16.83 -10.25 -3.90
N TYR A 109 16.81 -9.76 -2.66
CA TYR A 109 16.72 -8.34 -2.33
C TYR A 109 18.09 -7.66 -2.09
N SER A 110 19.20 -8.38 -2.31
CA SER A 110 20.57 -7.87 -2.01
C SER A 110 20.98 -6.67 -2.86
N VAL A 111 20.42 -6.52 -4.06
CA VAL A 111 20.74 -5.43 -4.97
C VAL A 111 19.43 -4.70 -5.33
N PRO A 112 19.14 -3.56 -4.69
CA PRO A 112 17.95 -2.78 -5.03
C PRO A 112 18.09 -2.16 -6.42
N ALA A 113 16.97 -2.06 -7.15
CA ALA A 113 16.91 -1.32 -8.41
C ALA A 113 16.98 0.20 -8.19
N ASP A 114 16.53 0.68 -7.02
CA ASP A 114 16.64 2.07 -6.58
C ASP A 114 17.20 2.15 -5.15
N GLU A 115 18.50 2.27 -5.02
CA GLU A 115 19.21 2.44 -3.73
C GLU A 115 18.88 3.75 -2.99
N ASN A 116 18.23 4.69 -3.68
CA ASN A 116 17.85 5.98 -3.14
C ASN A 116 16.42 6.00 -2.58
N ILE A 117 15.85 4.84 -2.32
CA ILE A 117 14.61 4.67 -1.56
C ILE A 117 14.94 4.00 -0.22
N GLU A 118 14.53 4.66 0.86
CA GLU A 118 14.38 4.06 2.17
C GLU A 118 12.91 3.69 2.35
N PHE A 119 12.65 2.40 2.52
CA PHE A 119 11.28 1.88 2.62
C PHE A 119 10.98 1.44 4.05
N VAL A 120 10.02 2.10 4.68
CA VAL A 120 9.52 1.76 6.02
C VAL A 120 8.14 1.12 5.86
N GLY A 121 7.98 -0.10 6.32
CA GLY A 121 6.69 -0.77 6.35
C GLY A 121 5.96 -0.50 7.65
N LEU A 122 4.66 -0.25 7.59
CA LEU A 122 3.78 -0.15 8.74
C LEU A 122 2.63 -1.14 8.60
N ASP A 123 2.52 -2.04 9.57
CA ASP A 123 1.45 -3.06 9.64
C ASP A 123 1.28 -3.54 11.08
N GLN A 124 0.10 -4.04 11.43
CA GLN A 124 -0.11 -4.74 12.70
C GLN A 124 0.39 -6.19 12.68
N ALA A 125 0.60 -6.77 11.50
CA ALA A 125 1.06 -8.13 11.27
C ALA A 125 2.57 -8.25 11.59
N ARG A 126 2.89 -8.53 12.85
CA ARG A 126 4.26 -8.59 13.37
C ARG A 126 5.15 -9.55 12.59
N HIS A 127 4.69 -10.79 12.38
CA HIS A 127 5.50 -11.79 11.69
C HIS A 127 5.81 -11.40 10.24
N ALA A 128 4.88 -10.73 9.56
CA ALA A 128 5.08 -10.26 8.21
C ALA A 128 6.14 -9.13 8.16
N ILE A 129 6.04 -8.15 9.07
CA ILE A 129 7.03 -7.07 9.20
C ILE A 129 8.41 -7.63 9.55
N ASP A 130 8.50 -8.48 10.59
CA ASP A 130 9.76 -9.08 11.00
C ASP A 130 10.41 -9.88 9.86
N TYR A 131 9.59 -10.63 9.10
CA TYR A 131 10.09 -11.33 7.92
C TYR A 131 10.60 -10.37 6.84
N ALA A 132 9.83 -9.32 6.53
CA ALA A 132 10.16 -8.38 5.46
C ALA A 132 11.46 -7.58 5.77
N VAL A 133 11.69 -7.23 7.03
CA VAL A 133 12.92 -6.60 7.49
C VAL A 133 14.08 -7.61 7.46
N ASP A 134 13.90 -8.80 8.00
CA ASP A 134 14.93 -9.85 7.99
C ASP A 134 15.33 -10.27 6.58
N ALA A 135 14.39 -10.32 5.66
CA ALA A 135 14.66 -10.62 4.24
C ALA A 135 15.31 -9.44 3.49
N GLY A 136 15.30 -8.24 4.06
CA GLY A 136 15.89 -7.04 3.46
C GLY A 136 15.05 -6.38 2.39
N VAL A 137 13.74 -6.71 2.30
CA VAL A 137 12.81 -6.03 1.42
C VAL A 137 12.42 -4.65 1.97
N LEU A 138 12.30 -4.53 3.29
CA LEU A 138 12.12 -3.27 4.03
C LEU A 138 13.43 -2.85 4.71
N ASP A 139 13.66 -1.54 4.82
CA ASP A 139 14.77 -0.97 5.59
C ASP A 139 14.43 -0.88 7.08
N ALA A 140 13.15 -0.68 7.41
CA ALA A 140 12.63 -0.67 8.78
C ALA A 140 11.15 -1.09 8.78
N GLY A 141 10.69 -1.52 9.95
CA GLY A 141 9.30 -1.91 10.18
C GLY A 141 8.74 -1.22 11.42
N VAL A 142 7.45 -0.88 11.35
CA VAL A 142 6.65 -0.35 12.45
C VAL A 142 5.47 -1.29 12.66
N VAL A 143 5.42 -1.90 13.84
CA VAL A 143 4.36 -2.86 14.20
C VAL A 143 3.44 -2.20 15.21
N THR A 144 2.52 -1.40 14.71
CA THR A 144 1.59 -0.62 15.55
C THR A 144 0.24 -0.51 14.86
N ASN A 145 -0.83 -0.75 15.62
CA ASN A 145 -2.18 -0.40 15.18
C ASN A 145 -2.43 1.08 15.47
N LEU A 146 -2.25 1.92 14.45
CA LEU A 146 -2.43 3.37 14.57
C LEU A 146 -3.91 3.80 14.72
N GLU A 147 -4.88 2.91 14.58
CA GLU A 147 -6.27 3.20 14.95
C GLU A 147 -6.47 3.23 16.46
N GLU A 148 -5.69 2.44 17.20
CA GLU A 148 -5.84 2.26 18.63
C GLU A 148 -4.77 3.01 19.44
N CYS A 149 -3.52 3.03 18.94
CA CYS A 149 -2.35 3.48 19.67
C CYS A 149 -1.58 4.60 18.98
N GLU A 150 -1.04 5.52 19.77
CA GLU A 150 -0.02 6.45 19.30
C GLU A 150 1.29 5.73 19.00
N PRO A 151 2.04 6.13 17.94
CA PRO A 151 3.34 5.57 17.68
C PRO A 151 4.31 5.83 18.84
N GLY A 152 5.03 4.78 19.27
CA GLY A 152 6.05 4.86 20.30
C GLY A 152 7.28 5.67 19.86
N PRO A 153 8.26 5.90 20.76
CA PRO A 153 9.47 6.65 20.41
C PRO A 153 10.27 6.04 19.25
N GLU A 154 10.38 4.72 19.18
CA GLU A 154 11.07 4.00 18.10
C GLU A 154 10.30 4.12 16.78
N ASP A 155 8.97 3.96 16.82
CA ASP A 155 8.11 4.14 15.65
C ASP A 155 8.20 5.56 15.12
N ARG A 156 8.15 6.58 16.00
CA ARG A 156 8.33 7.98 15.62
C ARG A 156 9.70 8.22 14.98
N ALA A 157 10.76 7.60 15.48
CA ALA A 157 12.08 7.71 14.88
C ALA A 157 12.14 7.09 13.47
N ALA A 158 11.49 5.94 13.27
CA ALA A 158 11.39 5.30 11.95
C ALA A 158 10.56 6.13 10.96
N LEU A 159 9.45 6.72 11.41
CA LEU A 159 8.52 7.48 10.58
C LEU A 159 8.97 8.92 10.31
N ALA A 160 9.84 9.49 11.16
CA ALA A 160 10.30 10.88 11.03
C ALA A 160 10.99 11.13 9.68
N GLY A 161 10.73 12.30 9.12
CA GLY A 161 11.34 12.71 7.85
C GLY A 161 10.78 12.00 6.61
N SER A 162 9.61 11.36 6.72
CA SER A 162 8.93 10.72 5.58
C SER A 162 8.67 11.71 4.45
N ASP A 163 8.93 11.28 3.22
CA ASP A 163 8.72 12.07 2.01
C ASP A 163 7.42 11.70 1.29
N LEU A 164 7.03 10.44 1.38
CA LEU A 164 5.83 9.89 0.76
C LEU A 164 5.22 8.81 1.65
N ILE A 165 3.91 8.83 1.83
CA ILE A 165 3.13 7.80 2.51
C ILE A 165 2.22 7.17 1.48
N ILE A 166 2.26 5.84 1.34
CA ILE A 166 1.48 5.10 0.34
C ILE A 166 0.65 4.01 0.99
N SER A 167 -0.38 3.57 0.28
CA SER A 167 -1.12 2.35 0.61
C SER A 167 -1.81 1.75 -0.61
N THR A 168 -2.05 0.44 -0.57
CA THR A 168 -2.76 -0.30 -1.62
C THR A 168 -3.89 -1.14 -1.03
N GLY A 169 -5.04 -0.50 -0.76
CA GLY A 169 -6.27 -1.18 -0.38
C GLY A 169 -6.44 -1.53 1.10
N CYS A 170 -5.76 -0.81 2.01
CA CYS A 170 -5.96 -0.97 3.46
C CYS A 170 -6.99 0.01 4.05
N PHE A 171 -7.46 1.03 3.29
CA PHE A 171 -8.56 1.88 3.74
C PHE A 171 -9.82 1.06 4.00
N GLY A 172 -10.52 1.42 5.09
CA GLY A 172 -11.59 0.63 5.69
C GLY A 172 -11.14 -0.04 7.00
N TYR A 173 -9.83 -0.40 7.10
CA TYR A 173 -9.15 -0.79 8.35
C TYR A 173 -8.28 0.35 8.88
N VAL A 174 -7.80 1.21 8.00
CA VAL A 174 -7.05 2.44 8.25
C VAL A 174 -7.96 3.60 7.93
N THR A 175 -8.05 4.57 8.86
CA THR A 175 -8.88 5.77 8.75
C THR A 175 -8.04 7.05 8.81
N GLU A 176 -8.70 8.20 8.89
CA GLU A 176 -8.07 9.49 9.14
C GLU A 176 -7.25 9.52 10.43
N THR A 177 -7.65 8.72 11.44
CA THR A 177 -6.93 8.62 12.73
C THR A 177 -5.50 8.15 12.53
N SER A 178 -5.30 7.08 11.78
CA SER A 178 -3.95 6.59 11.44
C SER A 178 -3.17 7.61 10.62
N LEU A 179 -3.79 8.28 9.65
CA LEU A 179 -3.12 9.29 8.83
C LEU A 179 -2.70 10.50 9.67
N GLU A 180 -3.53 10.94 10.61
CA GLU A 180 -3.21 12.05 11.50
C GLU A 180 -2.00 11.73 12.37
N ARG A 181 -1.97 10.53 12.99
CA ARG A 181 -0.86 10.04 13.79
C ARG A 181 0.43 9.90 12.99
N LEU A 182 0.33 9.48 11.72
CA LEU A 182 1.47 9.42 10.80
C LEU A 182 2.01 10.80 10.45
N LEU A 183 1.14 11.79 10.20
CA LEU A 183 1.57 13.17 9.95
C LEU A 183 2.30 13.76 11.15
N ASP A 184 1.82 13.50 12.36
CA ASP A 184 2.45 13.96 13.59
C ASP A 184 3.82 13.27 13.79
N ALA A 185 3.91 11.96 13.51
CA ALA A 185 5.15 11.21 13.58
C ALA A 185 6.17 11.59 12.50
N ALA A 186 5.72 12.06 11.34
CA ALA A 186 6.59 12.53 10.27
C ALA A 186 7.43 13.77 10.63
N GLY A 187 7.13 14.43 11.77
CA GLY A 187 7.98 15.46 12.36
C GLY A 187 8.09 16.75 11.51
N GLY A 188 7.01 17.15 10.86
CA GLY A 188 6.97 18.37 10.05
C GLY A 188 7.55 18.26 8.64
N SER A 189 7.92 17.07 8.19
CA SER A 189 8.42 16.86 6.82
C SER A 189 7.38 17.09 5.72
N ALA A 190 6.11 17.18 6.09
CA ALA A 190 4.97 17.33 5.18
C ALA A 190 5.01 16.37 4.00
N PRO A 191 4.91 15.04 4.25
CA PRO A 191 4.99 14.01 3.22
C PRO A 191 3.84 14.14 2.23
N TRP A 192 4.06 13.76 0.98
CA TRP A 192 2.95 13.47 0.07
C TRP A 192 2.25 12.19 0.48
N MET A 193 0.99 12.04 0.14
CA MET A 193 0.22 10.84 0.40
C MET A 193 -0.41 10.33 -0.88
N ALA A 194 -0.44 9.01 -1.06
CA ALA A 194 -1.07 8.37 -2.22
C ALA A 194 -1.71 7.04 -1.81
N HIS A 195 -3.03 6.99 -1.84
CA HIS A 195 -3.80 5.88 -1.33
C HIS A 195 -4.72 5.32 -2.39
N PHE A 196 -4.57 4.02 -2.69
CA PHE A 196 -5.54 3.27 -3.48
C PHE A 196 -6.64 2.77 -2.56
N VAL A 197 -7.79 3.39 -2.66
CA VAL A 197 -8.96 3.16 -1.79
C VAL A 197 -10.02 2.41 -2.59
N LEU A 198 -10.52 1.28 -2.07
CA LEU A 198 -11.62 0.56 -2.70
C LEU A 198 -12.86 1.45 -2.74
N ARG A 199 -13.57 1.44 -3.86
CA ARG A 199 -14.74 2.30 -4.09
C ARG A 199 -15.86 2.10 -3.07
N MET A 200 -15.89 0.95 -2.41
CA MET A 200 -16.83 0.67 -1.31
C MET A 200 -16.55 1.46 -0.03
N PHE A 201 -15.35 2.04 0.12
CA PHE A 201 -14.97 2.85 1.27
C PHE A 201 -14.95 4.33 0.94
N ASP A 202 -15.32 5.16 1.94
CA ASP A 202 -15.25 6.62 1.82
C ASP A 202 -13.87 7.15 2.22
N PHE A 203 -13.42 8.19 1.55
CA PHE A 203 -12.18 8.91 1.88
C PHE A 203 -12.46 10.32 2.43
N GLY A 204 -13.73 10.70 2.58
CA GLY A 204 -14.15 12.06 2.91
C GLY A 204 -13.65 12.56 4.26
N GLU A 205 -13.68 11.74 5.30
CA GLU A 205 -13.16 12.11 6.64
C GLU A 205 -11.65 12.32 6.60
N ALA A 206 -10.91 11.44 5.89
CA ALA A 206 -9.48 11.61 5.68
C ALA A 206 -9.17 12.89 4.88
N GLU A 207 -9.92 13.17 3.82
CA GLU A 207 -9.79 14.42 3.05
C GLU A 207 -10.06 15.65 3.92
N ALA A 208 -11.11 15.63 4.73
CA ALA A 208 -11.45 16.73 5.65
C ALA A 208 -10.34 16.96 6.69
N MET A 209 -9.79 15.89 7.28
CA MET A 209 -8.66 15.96 8.21
C MET A 209 -7.43 16.54 7.51
N LEU A 210 -7.06 16.04 6.34
CA LEU A 210 -5.92 16.50 5.55
C LEU A 210 -6.07 17.98 5.15
N SER A 211 -7.27 18.42 4.79
CA SER A 211 -7.57 19.81 4.49
C SER A 211 -7.31 20.74 5.70
N ARG A 212 -7.72 20.33 6.90
CA ARG A 212 -7.40 21.07 8.14
C ARG A 212 -5.91 21.16 8.43
N ARG A 213 -5.12 20.20 7.93
CA ARG A 213 -3.66 20.16 8.02
C ARG A 213 -2.94 20.89 6.86
N GLY A 214 -3.69 21.60 5.99
CA GLY A 214 -3.13 22.39 4.88
C GLY A 214 -2.77 21.58 3.64
N TYR A 215 -3.35 20.38 3.49
CA TYR A 215 -3.24 19.56 2.29
C TYR A 215 -4.38 19.82 1.32
N VAL A 216 -4.13 19.57 0.06
CA VAL A 216 -5.15 19.42 -0.98
C VAL A 216 -5.15 17.95 -1.41
N THR A 217 -6.32 17.34 -1.36
CA THR A 217 -6.54 15.98 -1.89
C THR A 217 -7.10 16.09 -3.30
N GLU A 218 -6.49 15.37 -4.22
CA GLU A 218 -6.90 15.25 -5.61
C GLU A 218 -7.15 13.78 -5.92
N LYS A 219 -8.31 13.47 -6.51
CA LYS A 219 -8.59 12.13 -7.01
C LYS A 219 -8.10 12.01 -8.44
N ALA A 220 -7.27 11.00 -8.71
CA ALA A 220 -6.78 10.72 -10.06
C ALA A 220 -7.90 10.12 -10.93
N ASP A 221 -7.88 10.44 -12.22
CA ASP A 221 -8.73 9.76 -13.19
C ASP A 221 -8.32 8.30 -13.33
N GLY A 222 -9.32 7.43 -13.56
CA GLY A 222 -9.13 6.01 -13.77
C GLY A 222 -9.52 5.14 -12.57
N LEU A 223 -9.63 3.87 -12.87
CA LEU A 223 -10.01 2.82 -11.94
C LEU A 223 -8.94 1.73 -11.94
N PHE A 224 -8.64 1.19 -10.76
CA PHE A 224 -7.54 0.26 -10.58
C PHE A 224 -8.05 -1.06 -9.99
N ILE A 225 -7.86 -2.13 -10.72
CA ILE A 225 -8.23 -3.47 -10.29
C ILE A 225 -7.32 -3.89 -9.12
N GLN A 226 -7.95 -4.41 -8.05
CA GLN A 226 -7.20 -4.92 -6.89
C GLN A 226 -7.04 -6.45 -6.96
N ARG A 227 -8.16 -7.20 -6.88
CA ARG A 227 -8.26 -8.66 -6.94
C ARG A 227 -9.68 -9.09 -7.31
N ARG A 228 -9.86 -10.36 -7.58
CA ARG A 228 -11.21 -10.93 -7.72
C ARG A 228 -11.92 -11.01 -6.38
N PHE A 229 -13.24 -10.97 -6.41
CA PHE A 229 -14.04 -11.38 -5.25
C PHE A 229 -13.77 -12.85 -4.95
N ALA A 230 -13.66 -13.18 -3.69
CA ALA A 230 -13.42 -14.56 -3.26
C ALA A 230 -14.73 -15.38 -3.25
N SER A 231 -15.88 -14.72 -3.18
CA SER A 231 -17.21 -15.36 -3.18
C SER A 231 -18.30 -14.41 -3.70
N GLU A 232 -19.49 -14.95 -3.98
CA GLU A 232 -20.68 -14.16 -4.35
C GLU A 232 -21.19 -13.34 -3.16
N GLU A 233 -21.02 -13.81 -1.93
CA GLU A 233 -21.40 -13.08 -0.71
C GLU A 233 -20.50 -11.84 -0.55
N GLU A 234 -19.20 -11.97 -0.78
CA GLU A 234 -18.27 -10.83 -0.78
C GLU A 234 -18.67 -9.80 -1.85
N ARG A 235 -19.01 -10.25 -3.06
CA ARG A 235 -19.52 -9.40 -4.13
C ARG A 235 -20.80 -8.67 -3.74
N ALA A 236 -21.76 -9.39 -3.15
CA ALA A 236 -23.03 -8.80 -2.69
C ALA A 236 -22.80 -7.73 -1.61
N SER A 237 -21.88 -7.97 -0.67
CA SER A 237 -21.49 -6.98 0.34
C SER A 237 -20.89 -5.73 -0.27
N VAL A 238 -19.99 -5.86 -1.26
CA VAL A 238 -19.43 -4.72 -1.98
C VAL A 238 -20.51 -3.91 -2.68
N PHE A 239 -21.47 -4.57 -3.35
CA PHE A 239 -22.55 -3.87 -4.04
C PHE A 239 -23.51 -3.15 -3.08
N SER A 240 -23.76 -3.73 -1.89
CA SER A 240 -24.50 -3.04 -0.82
C SER A 240 -23.79 -1.77 -0.37
N ASN A 241 -22.49 -1.86 -0.05
CA ASN A 241 -21.69 -0.73 0.40
C ASN A 241 -21.58 0.38 -0.68
N LEU A 242 -21.47 0.00 -1.96
CA LEU A 242 -21.51 0.97 -3.06
C LEU A 242 -22.88 1.68 -3.11
N ALA A 243 -23.98 0.94 -2.99
CA ALA A 243 -25.34 1.51 -3.00
C ALA A 243 -25.57 2.48 -1.82
N GLU A 244 -25.08 2.15 -0.62
CA GLU A 244 -25.13 3.04 0.56
C GLU A 244 -24.39 4.36 0.31
N ARG A 245 -23.34 4.34 -0.47
CA ARG A 245 -22.60 5.52 -0.93
C ARG A 245 -23.24 6.23 -2.13
N GLY A 246 -24.36 5.75 -2.64
CA GLY A 246 -25.01 6.27 -3.85
C GLY A 246 -24.22 5.99 -5.14
N LEU A 247 -23.34 4.99 -5.13
CA LEU A 247 -22.55 4.57 -6.28
C LEU A 247 -23.17 3.33 -6.95
N THR A 248 -23.03 3.25 -8.26
CA THR A 248 -23.36 2.04 -9.03
C THR A 248 -22.11 1.22 -9.28
N PRO A 249 -22.22 -0.13 -9.33
CA PRO A 249 -21.12 -0.97 -9.75
C PRO A 249 -20.59 -0.58 -11.14
N THR A 250 -19.30 -0.68 -11.34
CA THR A 250 -18.65 -0.54 -12.64
C THR A 250 -18.69 -1.87 -13.40
N ALA A 251 -18.41 -1.85 -14.70
CA ALA A 251 -18.31 -3.07 -15.49
C ALA A 251 -17.27 -4.05 -14.92
N GLN A 252 -16.16 -3.55 -14.34
CA GLN A 252 -15.15 -4.39 -13.69
C GLN A 252 -15.69 -5.05 -12.41
N GLU A 253 -16.45 -4.31 -11.60
CA GLU A 253 -17.08 -4.86 -10.38
C GLU A 253 -18.15 -5.89 -10.74
N GLU A 254 -18.94 -5.63 -11.78
CA GLU A 254 -19.89 -6.59 -12.33
C GLU A 254 -19.19 -7.86 -12.84
N ASP A 255 -17.99 -7.74 -13.41
CA ASP A 255 -17.13 -8.85 -13.88
C ASP A 255 -16.36 -9.55 -12.74
N GLY A 256 -16.62 -9.21 -11.48
CA GLY A 256 -16.11 -9.92 -10.32
C GLY A 256 -14.80 -9.37 -9.72
N TRP A 257 -14.50 -8.10 -9.92
CA TRP A 257 -13.29 -7.47 -9.42
C TRP A 257 -13.56 -6.44 -8.32
N TYR A 258 -12.69 -6.40 -7.31
CA TYR A 258 -12.54 -5.20 -6.51
C TYR A 258 -11.86 -4.09 -7.31
N VAL A 259 -12.41 -2.90 -7.20
CA VAL A 259 -11.90 -1.71 -7.91
C VAL A 259 -11.56 -0.62 -6.91
N ALA A 260 -10.38 -0.02 -7.07
CA ALA A 260 -9.89 1.08 -6.27
C ALA A 260 -9.81 2.38 -7.08
N GLU A 261 -9.88 3.49 -6.37
CA GLU A 261 -9.60 4.85 -6.84
C GLU A 261 -8.31 5.35 -6.17
N LEU A 262 -7.54 6.20 -6.86
CA LEU A 262 -6.33 6.79 -6.31
C LEU A 262 -6.61 8.21 -5.80
N TYR A 263 -6.36 8.41 -4.51
CA TYR A 263 -6.35 9.72 -3.86
C TYR A 263 -4.92 10.16 -3.57
N VAL A 264 -4.56 11.37 -4.01
CA VAL A 264 -3.24 11.95 -3.79
C VAL A 264 -3.40 13.23 -2.99
N ALA A 265 -2.82 13.27 -1.78
CA ALA A 265 -2.85 14.44 -0.92
C ALA A 265 -1.46 15.06 -0.80
N ARG A 266 -1.39 16.39 -0.98
CA ARG A 266 -0.14 17.14 -0.99
C ARG A 266 -0.30 18.49 -0.31
N PRO A 267 0.76 19.04 0.33
CA PRO A 267 0.72 20.42 0.83
C PRO A 267 0.22 21.37 -0.25
N GLN A 268 -0.70 22.27 0.11
CA GLN A 268 -1.43 23.13 -0.84
C GLN A 268 -0.53 23.88 -1.80
N ALA A 269 0.61 24.42 -1.33
CA ALA A 269 1.55 25.14 -2.16
C ALA A 269 2.17 24.24 -3.26
N GLN A 270 2.44 22.96 -2.91
CA GLN A 270 3.04 21.98 -3.81
C GLN A 270 2.01 21.46 -4.82
N ALA A 271 0.78 21.21 -4.40
CA ALA A 271 -0.32 20.83 -5.28
C ALA A 271 -0.62 21.94 -6.32
N ARG A 272 -0.61 23.20 -5.91
CA ARG A 272 -0.76 24.35 -6.84
C ARG A 272 0.40 24.48 -7.81
N ALA A 273 1.64 24.24 -7.37
CA ALA A 273 2.83 24.34 -8.22
C ALA A 273 2.91 23.20 -9.25
N LEU A 274 2.37 22.03 -8.95
CA LEU A 274 2.34 20.87 -9.82
C LEU A 274 0.98 20.17 -9.70
N PRO A 275 -0.06 20.57 -10.43
CA PRO A 275 -1.37 19.90 -10.44
C PRO A 275 -1.28 18.41 -10.77
N LEU A 276 -2.15 17.59 -10.20
CA LEU A 276 -2.11 16.13 -10.37
C LEU A 276 -2.15 15.66 -11.82
N PRO A 277 -2.98 16.23 -12.73
CA PRO A 277 -2.95 15.83 -14.14
C PRO A 277 -1.57 16.04 -14.79
N ALA A 278 -0.92 17.17 -14.52
CA ALA A 278 0.43 17.43 -15.05
C ALA A 278 1.49 16.49 -14.47
N LEU A 279 1.27 15.97 -13.27
CA LEU A 279 2.13 14.99 -12.63
C LEU A 279 1.92 13.58 -13.22
N ILE A 280 0.66 13.21 -13.50
CA ILE A 280 0.29 11.88 -13.98
C ILE A 280 0.44 11.77 -15.50
N ASP A 281 0.05 12.80 -16.28
CA ASP A 281 0.04 12.78 -17.73
C ASP A 281 1.35 13.31 -18.35
N GLY A 282 2.07 14.14 -17.60
CA GLY A 282 3.21 14.92 -18.07
C GLY A 282 4.56 14.21 -18.03
N GLY A 283 4.87 13.46 -19.07
CA GLY A 283 6.23 13.14 -19.46
C GLY A 283 6.62 11.66 -19.42
N PRO A 284 7.52 11.24 -20.32
CA PRO A 284 7.96 9.86 -20.37
C PRO A 284 8.63 9.48 -19.05
N ALA A 285 8.27 8.29 -18.52
CA ALA A 285 9.07 7.65 -17.50
C ALA A 285 10.53 7.66 -17.98
N ALA A 286 11.43 8.20 -17.16
CA ALA A 286 12.84 8.13 -17.49
C ALA A 286 13.19 6.67 -17.76
N LYS A 287 13.59 6.40 -18.99
CA LYS A 287 14.18 5.11 -19.35
C LYS A 287 15.50 5.01 -18.58
N ASN A 288 15.55 4.11 -17.63
CA ASN A 288 16.82 3.59 -17.13
C ASN A 288 17.36 2.54 -18.08
#